data_4b533ed9d83f3436c01d0dd1e84ee51e
#
_entry.id   4b533ed9d83f3436c01d0dd1e84ee51e
#
_cell.length_a   1.000
_cell.length_b   1.000
_cell.length_c   1.000
_cell.angle_alpha   90.00
_cell.angle_beta   90.00
_cell.angle_gamma   90.00
#
_symmetry.space_group_name_H-M   'P 1'
#
loop_
_entity.id
_entity.type
_entity.pdbx_description
1 polymer ?
#
loop_
_entity_poly.entity_id
_entity_poly.type
_entity_poly.pdbx_seq_one_letter_code
_entity_poly.pdbx_strand_id
1 'polypeptide(L)'
;MTTAQAGIWVSDPHAYREKLFRLLGDRKPLEVLAQTASTLADLVRKHPATVLRTRPFENKWTPNEIIGHLVDSEWVYGFRLRLILCEDNPTVLGMNQELWVAGQRHNEREPSELVEMFQQMRQFNLAVWSRMSAADLQRTGRHNERGAESLGAMLRMLAGHDLSHRDQLTRHIQAVRQRG
;
A
#
# COMPACT_ATOMS: atom_id res chain seq x y z
N MET A 1 -5.28 -13.52 31.13
CA MET A 1 -5.65 -12.58 30.04
C MET A 1 -4.36 -11.95 29.54
N THR A 2 -3.80 -12.51 28.48
CA THR A 2 -2.53 -12.06 27.91
C THR A 2 -2.85 -10.84 27.03
N THR A 3 -2.38 -9.66 27.44
CA THR A 3 -2.39 -8.45 26.64
C THR A 3 -1.59 -8.74 25.36
N ALA A 4 -2.30 -8.88 24.24
CA ALA A 4 -1.68 -8.90 22.93
C ALA A 4 -0.91 -7.59 22.79
N GLN A 5 0.42 -7.65 22.82
CA GLN A 5 1.27 -6.55 22.44
C GLN A 5 0.90 -6.17 21.01
N ALA A 6 0.33 -4.97 20.86
CA ALA A 6 0.15 -4.36 19.55
C ALA A 6 1.54 -4.28 18.90
N GLY A 7 1.76 -5.12 17.92
CA GLY A 7 3.05 -5.17 17.20
C GLY A 7 3.33 -3.81 16.57
N ILE A 8 4.49 -3.27 16.86
CA ILE A 8 5.01 -2.07 16.18
C ILE A 8 5.39 -2.48 14.77
N TRP A 9 4.54 -2.17 13.81
CA TRP A 9 4.64 -2.57 12.39
C TRP A 9 5.81 -1.91 11.66
N VAL A 10 6.18 -0.75 12.12
CA VAL A 10 7.36 -0.01 11.69
C VAL A 10 8.05 0.46 12.95
N SER A 11 9.27 0.03 13.18
CA SER A 11 10.06 0.35 14.37
C SER A 11 10.23 1.86 14.57
N ASP A 12 10.19 2.64 13.50
CA ASP A 12 10.18 4.10 13.50
C ASP A 12 9.24 4.63 12.40
N PRO A 13 7.99 5.02 12.74
CA PRO A 13 7.03 5.55 11.80
C PRO A 13 7.47 6.85 11.12
N HIS A 14 8.28 7.68 11.80
CA HIS A 14 8.80 8.92 11.23
C HIS A 14 9.89 8.64 10.19
N ALA A 15 10.87 7.80 10.50
CA ALA A 15 11.91 7.40 9.55
C ALA A 15 11.30 6.70 8.32
N TYR A 16 10.25 5.90 8.51
CA TYR A 16 9.54 5.26 7.41
C TYR A 16 8.88 6.29 6.50
N ARG A 17 8.16 7.26 7.06
CA ARG A 17 7.53 8.35 6.29
C ARG A 17 8.56 9.13 5.48
N GLU A 18 9.67 9.52 6.10
CA GLU A 18 10.75 10.23 5.43
C GLU A 18 11.38 9.42 4.29
N LYS A 19 11.55 8.11 4.48
CA LYS A 19 11.98 7.20 3.41
C LYS A 19 11.02 7.23 2.22
N LEU A 20 9.72 7.15 2.46
CA LEU A 20 8.71 7.17 1.40
C LEU A 20 8.67 8.52 0.68
N PHE A 21 8.82 9.62 1.41
CA PHE A 21 8.88 10.97 0.83
C PHE A 21 10.13 11.15 -0.04
N ARG A 22 11.29 10.68 0.41
CA ARG A 22 12.51 10.69 -0.42
C ARG A 22 12.34 9.83 -1.67
N LEU A 23 11.71 8.67 -1.54
CA LEU A 23 11.45 7.78 -2.67
C LEU A 23 10.52 8.41 -3.70
N LEU A 24 9.52 9.17 -3.25
CA LEU A 24 8.65 9.93 -4.12
C LEU A 24 9.42 11.07 -4.82
N GLY A 25 10.25 11.81 -4.10
CA GLY A 25 10.97 12.97 -4.62
C GLY A 25 10.02 14.02 -5.19
N ASP A 26 10.35 14.56 -6.36
CA ASP A 26 9.57 15.60 -7.05
C ASP A 26 8.43 15.04 -7.93
N ARG A 27 8.21 13.71 -7.90
CA ARG A 27 7.12 13.09 -8.70
C ARG A 27 5.77 13.53 -8.18
N LYS A 28 4.84 13.74 -9.10
CA LYS A 28 3.45 14.03 -8.76
C LYS A 28 2.77 12.78 -8.20
N PRO A 29 2.25 12.81 -6.96
CA PRO A 29 1.68 11.63 -6.32
C PRO A 29 0.59 10.96 -7.15
N LEU A 30 -0.35 11.73 -7.71
CA LEU A 30 -1.46 11.18 -8.51
C LEU A 30 -0.99 10.46 -9.77
N GLU A 31 0.07 10.93 -10.43
CA GLU A 31 0.65 10.27 -11.59
C GLU A 31 1.27 8.92 -11.19
N VAL A 32 1.99 8.87 -10.06
CA VAL A 32 2.56 7.63 -9.52
C VAL A 32 1.44 6.62 -9.22
N LEU A 33 0.39 7.06 -8.52
CA LEU A 33 -0.75 6.22 -8.16
C LEU A 33 -1.48 5.68 -9.40
N ALA A 34 -1.69 6.50 -10.41
CA ALA A 34 -2.33 6.09 -11.66
C ALA A 34 -1.50 5.04 -12.42
N GLN A 35 -0.16 5.17 -12.42
CA GLN A 35 0.72 4.24 -13.11
C GLN A 35 0.85 2.88 -12.43
N THR A 36 0.68 2.80 -11.11
CA THR A 36 0.88 1.55 -10.37
C THR A 36 -0.06 0.45 -10.86
N ALA A 37 -1.31 0.78 -11.16
CA ALA A 37 -2.31 -0.18 -11.62
C ALA A 37 -1.91 -0.89 -12.92
N SER A 38 -1.44 -0.14 -13.91
CA SER A 38 -0.94 -0.72 -15.17
C SER A 38 0.37 -1.50 -14.98
N THR A 39 1.24 -1.00 -14.11
CA THR A 39 2.50 -1.69 -13.78
C THR A 39 2.25 -3.08 -13.17
N LEU A 40 1.29 -3.20 -12.23
CA LEU A 40 0.93 -4.48 -11.63
C LEU A 40 0.30 -5.44 -12.64
N ALA A 41 -0.59 -4.95 -13.51
CA ALA A 41 -1.20 -5.75 -14.57
C ALA A 41 -0.15 -6.31 -15.54
N ASP A 42 0.78 -5.46 -15.96
CA ASP A 42 1.88 -5.86 -16.84
C ASP A 42 2.80 -6.90 -16.18
N LEU A 43 3.05 -6.74 -14.88
CA LEU A 43 3.90 -7.65 -14.12
C LEU A 43 3.23 -9.03 -14.01
N VAL A 44 1.95 -9.10 -13.65
CA VAL A 44 1.21 -10.36 -13.55
C VAL A 44 1.10 -11.05 -14.91
N ARG A 45 0.87 -10.30 -15.99
CA ARG A 45 0.81 -10.85 -17.35
C ARG A 45 2.15 -11.47 -17.81
N LYS A 46 3.29 -10.91 -17.35
CA LYS A 46 4.65 -11.34 -17.77
C LYS A 46 5.18 -12.52 -16.97
N HIS A 47 4.56 -12.89 -15.85
CA HIS A 47 5.09 -13.91 -14.96
C HIS A 47 3.99 -14.93 -14.61
N PRO A 48 4.32 -16.24 -14.66
CA PRO A 48 3.36 -17.29 -14.28
C PRO A 48 3.04 -17.23 -12.77
N ALA A 49 1.85 -17.68 -12.41
CA ALA A 49 1.39 -17.70 -11.03
C ALA A 49 2.36 -18.46 -10.08
N THR A 50 3.05 -19.48 -10.59
CA THR A 50 4.07 -20.22 -9.84
C THR A 50 5.23 -19.31 -9.39
N VAL A 51 5.72 -18.41 -10.24
CA VAL A 51 6.75 -17.43 -9.87
C VAL A 51 6.19 -16.43 -8.86
N LEU A 52 4.96 -15.95 -9.06
CA LEU A 52 4.35 -14.94 -8.20
C LEU A 52 4.03 -15.48 -6.80
N ARG A 53 3.75 -16.78 -6.68
CA ARG A 53 3.43 -17.45 -5.41
C ARG A 53 4.64 -18.07 -4.71
N THR A 54 5.83 -18.03 -5.33
CA THR A 54 7.04 -18.57 -4.74
C THR A 54 7.72 -17.54 -3.84
N ARG A 55 8.09 -17.99 -2.62
CA ARG A 55 8.76 -17.16 -1.62
C ARG A 55 10.24 -16.95 -2.01
N PRO A 56 10.67 -15.69 -2.24
CA PRO A 56 12.04 -15.41 -2.71
C PRO A 56 13.10 -15.58 -1.62
N PHE A 57 12.73 -15.24 -0.37
CA PHE A 57 13.63 -15.28 0.79
C PHE A 57 12.84 -15.75 2.02
N GLU A 58 13.54 -16.38 2.96
CA GLU A 58 12.95 -16.75 4.23
C GLU A 58 12.32 -15.55 4.93
N ASN A 59 11.13 -15.72 5.50
CA ASN A 59 10.38 -14.69 6.21
C ASN A 59 10.10 -13.41 5.41
N LYS A 60 10.13 -13.47 4.06
CA LYS A 60 9.70 -12.36 3.20
C LYS A 60 8.44 -12.75 2.44
N TRP A 61 7.60 -11.77 2.14
CA TRP A 61 6.40 -11.99 1.35
C TRP A 61 6.72 -12.50 -0.05
N THR A 62 5.82 -13.32 -0.59
CA THR A 62 5.82 -13.63 -2.02
C THR A 62 5.41 -12.41 -2.84
N PRO A 63 5.70 -12.35 -4.14
CA PRO A 63 5.13 -11.32 -5.01
C PRO A 63 3.61 -11.22 -4.90
N ASN A 64 2.90 -12.35 -4.81
CA ASN A 64 1.44 -12.37 -4.69
C ASN A 64 0.94 -11.78 -3.37
N GLU A 65 1.63 -12.06 -2.26
CA GLU A 65 1.36 -11.45 -0.96
C GLU A 65 1.58 -9.92 -0.98
N ILE A 66 2.59 -9.44 -1.71
CA ILE A 66 2.81 -7.99 -1.90
C ILE A 66 1.67 -7.35 -2.69
N ILE A 67 1.18 -7.99 -3.75
CA ILE A 67 0.03 -7.49 -4.52
C ILE A 67 -1.22 -7.43 -3.63
N GLY A 68 -1.47 -8.48 -2.85
CA GLY A 68 -2.57 -8.51 -1.87
C GLY A 68 -2.46 -7.40 -0.81
N HIS A 69 -1.26 -7.14 -0.30
CA HIS A 69 -1.01 -6.03 0.61
C HIS A 69 -1.30 -4.66 -0.04
N LEU A 70 -1.03 -4.50 -1.33
CA LEU A 70 -1.39 -3.27 -2.04
C LEU A 70 -2.92 -3.10 -2.15
N VAL A 71 -3.68 -4.18 -2.32
CA VAL A 71 -5.16 -4.18 -2.25
C VAL A 71 -5.62 -3.72 -0.88
N ASP A 72 -5.07 -4.31 0.19
CA ASP A 72 -5.39 -3.93 1.58
C ASP A 72 -5.08 -2.45 1.84
N SER A 73 -3.96 -1.97 1.30
CA SER A 73 -3.58 -0.56 1.40
C SER A 73 -4.60 0.36 0.75
N GLU A 74 -5.12 0.02 -0.44
CA GLU A 74 -6.19 0.78 -1.09
C GLU A 74 -7.45 0.84 -0.23
N TRP A 75 -7.81 -0.25 0.41
CA TRP A 75 -8.95 -0.30 1.32
C TRP A 75 -8.77 0.65 2.50
N VAL A 76 -7.65 0.54 3.18
CA VAL A 76 -7.34 1.31 4.38
C VAL A 76 -7.17 2.80 4.06
N TYR A 77 -6.39 3.14 3.04
CA TYR A 77 -6.19 4.54 2.65
C TYR A 77 -7.46 5.16 2.07
N GLY A 78 -8.25 4.40 1.34
CA GLY A 78 -9.54 4.85 0.82
C GLY A 78 -10.56 5.15 1.92
N PHE A 79 -10.58 4.34 2.98
CA PHE A 79 -11.41 4.59 4.16
C PHE A 79 -10.94 5.83 4.92
N ARG A 80 -9.64 5.92 5.24
CA ARG A 80 -9.05 7.08 5.93
C ARG A 80 -9.24 8.39 5.18
N LEU A 81 -9.09 8.33 3.84
CA LEU A 81 -9.35 9.45 2.94
C LEU A 81 -10.74 10.02 3.17
N ARG A 82 -11.76 9.17 3.17
CA ARG A 82 -13.15 9.57 3.34
C ARG A 82 -13.43 10.10 4.75
N LEU A 83 -12.91 9.45 5.77
CA LEU A 83 -13.04 9.93 7.15
C LEU A 83 -12.46 11.35 7.29
N ILE A 84 -11.21 11.57 6.86
CA ILE A 84 -10.54 12.87 7.05
C ILE A 84 -11.18 13.95 6.16
N LEU A 85 -11.67 13.58 4.98
CA LEU A 85 -12.34 14.51 4.08
C LEU A 85 -13.70 14.97 4.63
N CYS A 86 -14.45 14.07 5.25
CA CYS A 86 -15.85 14.31 5.60
C CYS A 86 -16.07 14.63 7.08
N GLU A 87 -15.16 14.24 7.97
CA GLU A 87 -15.30 14.42 9.41
C GLU A 87 -14.27 15.40 9.98
N ASP A 88 -14.53 15.94 11.17
CA ASP A 88 -13.63 16.91 11.81
C ASP A 88 -12.59 16.17 12.68
N ASN A 89 -11.33 16.21 12.22
CA ASN A 89 -10.16 15.62 12.89
C ASN A 89 -10.39 14.19 13.44
N PRO A 90 -10.87 13.25 12.60
CA PRO A 90 -11.23 11.90 13.05
C PRO A 90 -10.01 11.10 13.50
N THR A 91 -10.26 10.11 14.35
CA THR A 91 -9.24 9.10 14.66
C THR A 91 -9.17 8.07 13.54
N VAL A 92 -7.98 7.82 13.01
CA VAL A 92 -7.71 6.78 12.03
C VAL A 92 -6.76 5.72 12.59
N LEU A 93 -7.06 4.45 12.32
CA LEU A 93 -6.33 3.32 12.88
C LEU A 93 -5.23 2.84 11.95
N GLY A 94 -4.14 2.35 12.55
CA GLY A 94 -3.11 1.56 11.86
C GLY A 94 -3.66 0.24 11.35
N MET A 95 -2.93 -0.39 10.45
CA MET A 95 -3.24 -1.72 9.90
C MET A 95 -2.09 -2.67 10.23
N ASN A 96 -2.42 -3.84 10.76
CA ASN A 96 -1.48 -4.92 10.91
C ASN A 96 -1.28 -5.66 9.59
N GLN A 97 -0.36 -5.20 8.77
CA GLN A 97 -0.13 -5.75 7.45
C GLN A 97 0.22 -7.24 7.45
N GLU A 98 1.02 -7.72 8.43
CA GLU A 98 1.42 -9.14 8.49
C GLU A 98 0.21 -10.04 8.78
N LEU A 99 -0.62 -9.65 9.75
CA LEU A 99 -1.83 -10.40 10.07
C LEU A 99 -2.86 -10.34 8.94
N TRP A 100 -2.96 -9.22 8.23
CA TRP A 100 -3.90 -9.08 7.12
C TRP A 100 -3.49 -9.95 5.93
N VAL A 101 -2.23 -9.89 5.54
CA VAL A 101 -1.69 -10.72 4.45
C VAL A 101 -1.84 -12.21 4.75
N ALA A 102 -1.50 -12.64 5.96
CA ALA A 102 -1.62 -14.02 6.38
C ALA A 102 -3.09 -14.47 6.53
N GLY A 103 -3.91 -13.67 7.22
CA GLY A 103 -5.31 -14.00 7.52
C GLY A 103 -6.20 -14.06 6.29
N GLN A 104 -5.94 -13.22 5.28
CA GLN A 104 -6.64 -13.22 3.99
C GLN A 104 -6.09 -14.22 2.98
N ARG A 105 -5.00 -14.91 3.31
CA ARG A 105 -4.37 -15.94 2.47
C ARG A 105 -4.04 -15.45 1.06
N HIS A 106 -3.49 -14.24 0.96
CA HIS A 106 -3.23 -13.62 -0.35
C HIS A 106 -2.38 -14.48 -1.28
N ASN A 107 -1.49 -15.34 -0.76
CA ASN A 107 -0.70 -16.22 -1.60
C ASN A 107 -1.50 -17.35 -2.29
N GLU A 108 -2.69 -17.66 -1.78
CA GLU A 108 -3.56 -18.70 -2.35
C GLU A 108 -4.50 -18.15 -3.44
N ARG A 109 -4.63 -16.82 -3.53
CA ARG A 109 -5.52 -16.15 -4.49
C ARG A 109 -4.89 -16.06 -5.87
N GLU A 110 -5.72 -15.99 -6.90
CA GLU A 110 -5.24 -15.78 -8.27
C GLU A 110 -4.61 -14.37 -8.41
N PRO A 111 -3.38 -14.27 -8.95
CA PRO A 111 -2.72 -12.97 -9.08
C PRO A 111 -3.52 -11.95 -9.93
N SER A 112 -4.22 -12.42 -10.97
CA SER A 112 -5.08 -11.58 -11.81
C SER A 112 -6.25 -10.99 -11.04
N GLU A 113 -6.91 -11.77 -10.17
CA GLU A 113 -8.00 -11.28 -9.31
C GLU A 113 -7.53 -10.17 -8.36
N LEU A 114 -6.36 -10.35 -7.74
CA LEU A 114 -5.79 -9.33 -6.86
C LEU A 114 -5.49 -8.03 -7.62
N VAL A 115 -4.96 -8.14 -8.83
CA VAL A 115 -4.69 -6.97 -9.66
C VAL A 115 -5.99 -6.28 -10.10
N GLU A 116 -7.02 -7.02 -10.50
CA GLU A 116 -8.34 -6.46 -10.84
C GLU A 116 -8.96 -5.73 -9.65
N MET A 117 -8.93 -6.32 -8.45
CA MET A 117 -9.39 -5.67 -7.23
C MET A 117 -8.62 -4.38 -6.96
N PHE A 118 -7.29 -4.42 -7.06
CA PHE A 118 -6.45 -3.24 -6.89
C PHE A 118 -6.83 -2.14 -7.88
N GLN A 119 -6.99 -2.47 -9.16
CA GLN A 119 -7.35 -1.52 -10.21
C GLN A 119 -8.68 -0.82 -9.94
N GLN A 120 -9.70 -1.59 -9.58
CA GLN A 120 -11.05 -1.06 -9.27
C GLN A 120 -11.01 -0.12 -8.06
N MET A 121 -10.36 -0.54 -6.97
CA MET A 121 -10.25 0.26 -5.76
C MET A 121 -9.39 1.52 -5.98
N ARG A 122 -8.28 1.39 -6.71
CA ARG A 122 -7.42 2.51 -7.08
C ARG A 122 -8.19 3.54 -7.92
N GLN A 123 -8.92 3.11 -8.93
CA GLN A 123 -9.75 3.99 -9.76
C GLN A 123 -10.79 4.72 -8.91
N PHE A 124 -11.47 4.01 -8.02
CA PHE A 124 -12.46 4.59 -7.10
C PHE A 124 -11.84 5.63 -6.15
N ASN A 125 -10.66 5.37 -5.61
CA ASN A 125 -9.96 6.29 -4.73
C ASN A 125 -9.37 7.49 -5.50
N LEU A 126 -8.80 7.28 -6.69
CA LEU A 126 -8.29 8.35 -7.55
C LEU A 126 -9.37 9.35 -7.95
N ALA A 127 -10.60 8.89 -8.17
CA ALA A 127 -11.73 9.76 -8.46
C ALA A 127 -12.04 10.76 -7.33
N VAL A 128 -11.73 10.40 -6.08
CA VAL A 128 -11.84 11.31 -4.92
C VAL A 128 -10.60 12.19 -4.84
N TRP A 129 -9.40 11.60 -4.87
CA TRP A 129 -8.14 12.33 -4.78
C TRP A 129 -8.00 13.46 -5.82
N SER A 130 -8.40 13.19 -7.06
CA SER A 130 -8.26 14.15 -8.18
C SER A 130 -9.16 15.39 -8.07
N ARG A 131 -10.17 15.36 -7.20
CA ARG A 131 -11.12 16.47 -6.99
C ARG A 131 -10.78 17.34 -5.77
N MET A 132 -9.75 16.99 -5.01
CA MET A 132 -9.40 17.70 -3.80
C MET A 132 -8.83 19.08 -4.11
N SER A 133 -9.33 20.08 -3.40
CA SER A 133 -8.78 21.43 -3.35
C SER A 133 -7.50 21.46 -2.46
N ALA A 134 -6.77 22.56 -2.53
CA ALA A 134 -5.65 22.79 -1.63
C ALA A 134 -6.10 22.83 -0.15
N ALA A 135 -7.31 23.31 0.13
CA ALA A 135 -7.89 23.33 1.48
C ALA A 135 -8.20 21.89 1.97
N ASP A 136 -8.76 21.04 1.11
CA ASP A 136 -9.03 19.65 1.46
C ASP A 136 -7.72 18.91 1.81
N LEU A 137 -6.65 19.14 1.07
CA LEU A 137 -5.35 18.52 1.33
C LEU A 137 -4.72 18.93 2.68
N GLN A 138 -5.17 20.03 3.29
CA GLN A 138 -4.75 20.45 4.63
C GLN A 138 -5.59 19.84 5.75
N ARG A 139 -6.75 19.23 5.45
CA ARG A 139 -7.56 18.54 6.46
C ARG A 139 -6.76 17.43 7.11
N THR A 140 -6.93 17.27 8.42
CA THR A 140 -6.14 16.32 9.23
C THR A 140 -7.02 15.29 9.92
N GLY A 141 -6.43 14.11 10.16
CA GLY A 141 -6.93 13.12 11.10
C GLY A 141 -5.84 12.73 12.08
N ARG A 142 -6.22 12.09 13.17
CA ARG A 142 -5.30 11.63 14.21
C ARG A 142 -5.04 10.14 14.03
N HIS A 143 -3.88 9.80 13.48
CA HIS A 143 -3.44 8.39 13.39
C HIS A 143 -2.99 7.90 14.77
N ASN A 144 -3.47 6.73 15.19
CA ASN A 144 -3.19 6.18 16.55
C ASN A 144 -1.70 5.92 16.84
N GLU A 145 -0.86 5.77 15.79
CA GLU A 145 0.58 5.50 15.92
C GLU A 145 1.46 6.68 15.49
N ARG A 146 1.00 7.52 14.56
CA ARG A 146 1.78 8.59 13.90
C ARG A 146 1.36 10.00 14.31
N GLY A 147 0.28 10.14 15.06
CA GLY A 147 -0.26 11.45 15.44
C GLY A 147 -1.02 12.14 14.29
N ALA A 148 -0.99 13.46 14.26
CA ALA A 148 -1.71 14.24 13.25
C ALA A 148 -1.12 14.03 11.84
N GLU A 149 -1.99 13.72 10.89
CA GLU A 149 -1.61 13.46 9.49
C GLU A 149 -2.59 14.15 8.55
N SER A 150 -2.08 15.00 7.65
CA SER A 150 -2.92 15.66 6.64
C SER A 150 -3.18 14.76 5.44
N LEU A 151 -4.28 15.03 4.71
CA LEU A 151 -4.56 14.34 3.44
C LEU A 151 -3.43 14.51 2.43
N GLY A 152 -2.80 15.69 2.37
CA GLY A 152 -1.64 15.91 1.49
C GLY A 152 -0.44 15.04 1.87
N ALA A 153 -0.14 14.88 3.17
CA ALA A 153 0.91 14.00 3.65
C ALA A 153 0.57 12.53 3.37
N MET A 154 -0.68 12.13 3.60
CA MET A 154 -1.18 10.78 3.33
C MET A 154 -1.11 10.42 1.84
N LEU A 155 -1.45 11.35 0.94
CA LEU A 155 -1.34 11.16 -0.50
C LEU A 155 0.12 10.93 -0.94
N ARG A 156 1.05 11.72 -0.42
CA ARG A 156 2.49 11.55 -0.69
C ARG A 156 3.02 10.23 -0.14
N MET A 157 2.58 9.85 1.06
CA MET A 157 2.94 8.56 1.68
C MET A 157 2.47 7.39 0.83
N LEU A 158 1.22 7.40 0.37
CA LEU A 158 0.66 6.34 -0.47
C LEU A 158 1.43 6.19 -1.79
N ALA A 159 1.78 7.30 -2.43
CA ALA A 159 2.58 7.28 -3.66
C ALA A 159 4.00 6.73 -3.45
N GLY A 160 4.67 7.14 -2.37
CA GLY A 160 5.97 6.59 -1.99
C GLY A 160 5.92 5.10 -1.62
N HIS A 161 4.83 4.68 -0.97
CA HIS A 161 4.56 3.29 -0.64
C HIS A 161 4.42 2.42 -1.90
N ASP A 162 3.67 2.89 -2.90
CA ASP A 162 3.56 2.23 -4.20
C ASP A 162 4.93 2.03 -4.85
N LEU A 163 5.75 3.08 -4.91
CA LEU A 163 7.10 2.99 -5.47
C LEU A 163 7.97 1.97 -4.73
N SER A 164 7.88 1.94 -3.39
CA SER A 164 8.62 0.98 -2.56
C SER A 164 8.23 -0.47 -2.87
N HIS A 165 6.93 -0.73 -3.02
CA HIS A 165 6.45 -2.09 -3.29
C HIS A 165 6.63 -2.50 -4.76
N ARG A 166 6.57 -1.60 -5.71
CA ARG A 166 6.93 -1.89 -7.12
C ARG A 166 8.40 -2.32 -7.25
N ASP A 167 9.30 -1.64 -6.54
CA ASP A 167 10.72 -2.02 -6.48
C ASP A 167 10.90 -3.37 -5.75
N GLN A 168 10.20 -3.58 -4.65
CA GLN A 168 10.23 -4.86 -3.92
C GLN A 168 9.73 -6.02 -4.79
N LEU A 169 8.61 -5.85 -5.51
CA LEU A 169 8.08 -6.84 -6.44
C LEU A 169 9.12 -7.24 -7.51
N THR A 170 9.74 -6.24 -8.13
CA THR A 170 10.77 -6.48 -9.15
C THR A 170 11.93 -7.33 -8.59
N ARG A 171 12.46 -6.95 -7.42
CA ARG A 171 13.55 -7.70 -6.76
C ARG A 171 13.12 -9.11 -6.36
N HIS A 172 11.91 -9.29 -5.82
CA HIS A 172 11.42 -10.60 -5.39
C HIS A 172 11.22 -11.55 -6.58
N ILE A 173 10.63 -11.07 -7.67
CA ILE A 173 10.46 -11.86 -8.90
C ILE A 173 11.82 -12.25 -9.50
N GLN A 174 12.77 -11.32 -9.56
CA GLN A 174 14.11 -11.63 -10.04
C GLN A 174 14.79 -12.70 -9.19
N ALA A 175 14.68 -12.62 -7.85
CA ALA A 175 15.27 -13.60 -6.95
C ALA A 175 14.64 -14.99 -7.11
N VAL A 176 13.32 -15.09 -7.33
CA VAL A 176 12.66 -16.37 -7.62
C VAL A 176 13.16 -16.97 -8.94
N ARG A 177 13.25 -16.15 -10.00
CA ARG A 177 13.69 -16.61 -11.32
C ARG A 177 15.14 -17.05 -11.39
N GLN A 178 16.00 -16.55 -10.51
CA GLN A 178 17.42 -16.93 -10.46
C GLN A 178 17.65 -18.26 -9.72
N ARG A 179 16.63 -18.77 -9.02
CA ARG A 179 16.71 -20.03 -8.25
C ARG A 179 16.06 -21.24 -8.96
N GLY A 180 15.29 -21.00 -9.99
CA GLY A 180 14.66 -22.03 -10.83
C GLY A 180 15.30 -22.11 -12.19
#